data_70eb94c149b1dee670a8b7695fbe58da
#
_entry.id   70eb94c149b1dee670a8b7695fbe58da
#
_cell.length_a   1.000
_cell.length_b   1.000
_cell.length_c   1.000
_cell.angle_alpha   90.00
_cell.angle_beta   90.00
_cell.angle_gamma   90.00
#
_symmetry.space_group_name_H-M   'P 1'
#
loop_
_entity.id
_entity.type
_entity.pdbx_description
1 polymer ?
#
loop_
_entity_poly.entity_id
_entity_poly.type
_entity_poly.pdbx_seq_one_letter_code
_entity_poly.pdbx_strand_id
1 'polypeptide(L)'
;SSAASDVYKRQIYNTLFKNSGIHRKNEDGLWVLGEPITPELQSLWIACSDFLAKSKEKALKLSDLIKILKMRPYKLKQGVIDFWLPIFLFVKQQEFALYNGETFVLNINKELFELLQKRLNDFSIKAFDVSGIKLELFNKYREFLNKERGENITSNSLMDTIRPFFSFYKGLNKYAKT
;
A
#
# COMPACT_ATOMS: atom_id res chain seq x y z
N SER A 1 -17.67 7.47 22.34
CA SER A 1 -16.56 7.78 21.40
C SER A 1 -16.06 6.56 20.59
N SER A 2 -16.21 5.31 21.07
CA SER A 2 -15.81 4.11 20.30
C SER A 2 -16.71 3.88 19.08
N ALA A 3 -18.03 4.06 19.20
CA ALA A 3 -18.97 3.92 18.08
C ALA A 3 -18.69 4.90 16.94
N ALA A 4 -18.33 6.16 17.25
CA ALA A 4 -17.95 7.16 16.26
C ALA A 4 -16.64 6.78 15.52
N SER A 5 -15.67 6.21 16.24
CA SER A 5 -14.43 5.68 15.65
C SER A 5 -14.71 4.51 14.72
N ASP A 6 -15.64 3.62 15.07
CA ASP A 6 -16.01 2.46 14.27
C ASP A 6 -16.76 2.84 12.99
N VAL A 7 -17.66 3.81 13.10
CA VAL A 7 -18.37 4.40 11.94
C VAL A 7 -17.36 5.06 10.99
N TYR A 8 -16.42 5.83 11.52
CA TYR A 8 -15.39 6.51 10.73
C TYR A 8 -14.48 5.51 10.00
N LYS A 9 -14.02 4.45 10.67
CA LYS A 9 -13.20 3.39 10.06
C LYS A 9 -13.96 2.63 8.98
N ARG A 10 -15.23 2.29 9.23
CA ARG A 10 -16.10 1.65 8.23
C ARG A 10 -16.33 2.55 7.02
N GLN A 11 -16.44 3.85 7.24
CA GLN A 11 -16.61 4.85 6.20
C GLN A 11 -15.35 4.98 5.35
N ILE A 12 -14.16 5.00 5.98
CA ILE A 12 -12.86 4.97 5.28
C ILE A 12 -12.74 3.71 4.43
N TYR A 13 -13.05 2.55 5.00
CA TYR A 13 -13.01 1.27 4.27
C TYR A 13 -13.91 1.29 3.03
N ASN A 14 -15.17 1.69 3.20
CA ASN A 14 -16.11 1.74 2.09
C ASN A 14 -15.67 2.73 1.02
N THR A 15 -15.19 3.90 1.41
CA THR A 15 -14.76 4.95 0.49
C THR A 15 -13.46 4.59 -0.24
N LEU A 16 -12.46 4.14 0.49
CA LEU A 16 -11.13 3.88 -0.08
C LEU A 16 -11.05 2.54 -0.83
N PHE A 17 -11.87 1.59 -0.50
CA PHE A 17 -11.78 0.25 -1.05
C PHE A 17 -12.96 -0.14 -1.93
N LYS A 18 -14.18 -0.07 -1.39
CA LYS A 18 -15.39 -0.49 -2.12
C LYS A 18 -15.80 0.50 -3.21
N ASN A 19 -15.82 1.79 -2.87
CA ASN A 19 -16.36 2.83 -3.77
C ASN A 19 -15.29 3.45 -4.66
N SER A 20 -14.03 3.28 -4.33
CA SER A 20 -12.92 3.87 -5.08
C SER A 20 -12.66 3.22 -6.44
N GLY A 21 -13.10 1.97 -6.60
CA GLY A 21 -12.75 1.15 -7.76
C GLY A 21 -11.34 0.59 -7.73
N ILE A 22 -10.56 0.79 -6.65
CA ILE A 22 -9.25 0.15 -6.48
C ILE A 22 -9.38 -1.38 -6.58
N HIS A 23 -10.40 -1.94 -5.94
CA HIS A 23 -10.75 -3.35 -6.07
C HIS A 23 -11.99 -3.48 -6.93
N ARG A 24 -11.84 -3.98 -8.14
CA ARG A 24 -12.89 -4.10 -9.14
C ARG A 24 -12.74 -5.36 -9.98
N LYS A 25 -13.81 -5.73 -10.65
CA LYS A 25 -13.75 -6.75 -11.71
C LYS A 25 -13.27 -6.11 -13.01
N ASN A 26 -12.35 -6.80 -13.69
CA ASN A 26 -11.96 -6.44 -15.04
C ASN A 26 -13.01 -6.94 -16.09
N GLU A 27 -12.74 -6.71 -17.36
CA GLU A 27 -13.61 -7.13 -18.46
C GLU A 27 -13.83 -8.65 -18.50
N ASP A 28 -12.86 -9.44 -18.03
CA ASP A 28 -12.94 -10.89 -17.94
C ASP A 28 -13.67 -11.39 -16.68
N GLY A 29 -14.19 -10.47 -15.86
CA GLY A 29 -14.89 -10.79 -14.61
C GLY A 29 -13.98 -11.18 -13.44
N LEU A 30 -12.66 -11.05 -13.60
CA LEU A 30 -11.69 -11.31 -12.54
C LEU A 30 -11.51 -10.11 -11.62
N TRP A 31 -11.36 -10.37 -10.33
CA TRP A 31 -11.07 -9.33 -9.37
C TRP A 31 -9.62 -8.85 -9.52
N VAL A 32 -9.46 -7.57 -9.74
CA VAL A 32 -8.16 -6.91 -9.91
C VAL A 32 -8.04 -5.69 -9.00
N LEU A 33 -6.81 -5.34 -8.71
CA LEU A 33 -6.47 -4.08 -8.05
C LEU A 33 -5.84 -3.13 -9.04
N GLY A 34 -6.16 -1.86 -8.90
CA GLY A 34 -5.61 -0.85 -9.76
C GLY A 34 -5.89 0.55 -9.25
N GLU A 35 -5.63 1.49 -10.12
CA GLU A 35 -5.88 2.91 -9.88
C GLU A 35 -7.35 3.18 -9.51
N PRO A 36 -7.61 4.06 -8.51
CA PRO A 36 -8.97 4.44 -8.17
C PRO A 36 -9.68 5.16 -9.32
N ILE A 37 -11.00 4.99 -9.40
CA ILE A 37 -11.82 5.64 -10.43
C ILE A 37 -12.52 6.93 -9.93
N THR A 38 -12.57 7.16 -8.61
CA THR A 38 -13.17 8.38 -8.05
C THR A 38 -12.20 9.55 -8.16
N PRO A 39 -12.65 10.74 -8.61
CA PRO A 39 -11.76 11.88 -8.88
C PRO A 39 -10.91 12.30 -7.68
N GLU A 40 -11.47 12.29 -6.48
CA GLU A 40 -10.78 12.68 -5.25
C GLU A 40 -9.60 11.75 -4.95
N LEU A 41 -9.81 10.46 -5.13
CA LEU A 41 -8.78 9.45 -4.91
C LEU A 41 -7.81 9.33 -6.08
N GLN A 42 -8.23 9.66 -7.30
CA GLN A 42 -7.32 9.78 -8.45
C GLN A 42 -6.28 10.88 -8.22
N SER A 43 -6.69 12.03 -7.72
CA SER A 43 -5.76 13.12 -7.39
C SER A 43 -4.70 12.69 -6.37
N LEU A 44 -5.13 11.98 -5.33
CA LEU A 44 -4.25 11.41 -4.32
C LEU A 44 -3.33 10.33 -4.90
N TRP A 45 -3.87 9.47 -5.76
CA TRP A 45 -3.12 8.43 -6.45
C TRP A 45 -2.03 9.01 -7.35
N ILE A 46 -2.36 10.05 -8.11
CA ILE A 46 -1.42 10.76 -8.98
C ILE A 46 -0.28 11.36 -8.15
N ALA A 47 -0.58 12.00 -7.02
CA ALA A 47 0.45 12.55 -6.14
C ALA A 47 1.43 11.50 -5.62
N CYS A 48 0.91 10.34 -5.20
CA CYS A 48 1.74 9.21 -4.77
C CYS A 48 2.54 8.62 -5.94
N SER A 49 1.94 8.52 -7.11
CA SER A 49 2.60 8.03 -8.33
C SER A 49 3.72 8.96 -8.81
N ASP A 50 3.51 10.26 -8.71
CA ASP A 50 4.54 11.28 -9.02
C ASP A 50 5.71 11.20 -8.03
N PHE A 51 5.43 10.99 -6.75
CA PHE A 51 6.48 10.75 -5.75
C PHE A 51 7.28 9.50 -6.09
N LEU A 52 6.59 8.41 -6.44
CA LEU A 52 7.24 7.18 -6.87
C LEU A 52 8.10 7.39 -8.12
N ALA A 53 7.60 8.12 -9.12
CA ALA A 53 8.36 8.45 -10.33
C ALA A 53 9.64 9.24 -10.04
N LYS A 54 9.60 10.21 -9.13
CA LYS A 54 10.79 10.96 -8.68
C LYS A 54 11.83 10.07 -8.00
N SER A 55 11.40 8.98 -7.39
CA SER A 55 12.31 8.02 -6.76
C SER A 55 13.12 7.17 -7.76
N LYS A 56 12.87 7.30 -9.08
CA LYS A 56 13.69 6.66 -10.12
C LYS A 56 15.13 7.18 -10.14
N GLU A 57 15.33 8.45 -9.84
CA GLU A 57 16.65 9.05 -9.83
C GLU A 57 17.45 8.67 -8.59
N LYS A 58 16.81 8.77 -7.43
CA LYS A 58 17.40 8.38 -6.14
C LYS A 58 16.33 7.90 -5.19
N ALA A 59 16.70 7.05 -4.25
CA ALA A 59 15.80 6.61 -3.19
C ALA A 59 15.25 7.81 -2.39
N LEU A 60 13.95 7.80 -2.13
CA LEU A 60 13.25 8.81 -1.35
C LEU A 60 12.69 8.18 -0.08
N LYS A 61 12.67 8.94 1.00
CA LYS A 61 12.11 8.48 2.27
C LYS A 61 10.59 8.48 2.21
N LEU A 62 9.95 7.42 2.71
CA LEU A 62 8.49 7.37 2.83
C LEU A 62 7.93 8.48 3.74
N SER A 63 8.71 8.92 4.73
CA SER A 63 8.34 10.07 5.57
C SER A 63 8.12 11.36 4.77
N ASP A 64 8.81 11.54 3.65
CA ASP A 64 8.61 12.71 2.78
C ASP A 64 7.28 12.61 2.02
N LEU A 65 6.87 11.41 1.60
CA LEU A 65 5.54 11.20 1.04
C LEU A 65 4.45 11.53 2.07
N ILE A 66 4.61 11.09 3.31
CA ILE A 66 3.66 11.39 4.38
C ILE A 66 3.52 12.90 4.61
N LYS A 67 4.62 13.66 4.55
CA LYS A 67 4.57 15.14 4.65
C LYS A 67 3.71 15.74 3.52
N ILE A 68 3.89 15.27 2.29
CA ILE A 68 3.09 15.70 1.14
C ILE A 68 1.60 15.43 1.39
N LEU A 69 1.26 14.23 1.86
CA LEU A 69 -0.12 13.83 2.11
C LEU A 69 -0.79 14.62 3.24
N LYS A 70 -0.03 15.06 4.23
CA LYS A 70 -0.51 15.90 5.35
C LYS A 70 -0.66 17.38 4.99
N MET A 71 0.01 17.83 3.94
CA MET A 71 -0.04 19.23 3.46
C MET A 71 -1.25 19.46 2.54
N ARG A 72 -1.52 20.73 2.27
CA ARG A 72 -2.48 21.14 1.22
C ARG A 72 -2.01 20.60 -0.14
N PRO A 73 -2.90 20.19 -1.04
CA PRO A 73 -4.37 20.25 -0.93
C PRO A 73 -4.99 19.09 -0.14
N TYR A 74 -4.23 17.99 0.14
CA TYR A 74 -4.77 16.72 0.65
C TYR A 74 -5.18 16.80 2.13
N LYS A 75 -4.32 17.33 2.99
CA LYS A 75 -4.54 17.44 4.45
C LYS A 75 -5.02 16.14 5.10
N LEU A 76 -4.47 15.01 4.68
CA LEU A 76 -4.90 13.72 5.19
C LEU A 76 -4.57 13.56 6.68
N LYS A 77 -5.50 12.98 7.43
CA LYS A 77 -5.27 12.57 8.81
C LYS A 77 -4.44 11.29 8.84
N GLN A 78 -3.69 11.10 9.92
CA GLN A 78 -2.80 9.95 10.08
C GLN A 78 -3.53 8.61 9.88
N GLY A 79 -4.74 8.44 10.43
CA GLY A 79 -5.51 7.21 10.27
C GLY A 79 -5.88 6.88 8.82
N VAL A 80 -6.07 7.90 7.97
CA VAL A 80 -6.29 7.72 6.52
C VAL A 80 -5.00 7.30 5.83
N ILE A 81 -3.89 7.93 6.20
CA ILE A 81 -2.56 7.63 5.65
C ILE A 81 -2.16 6.18 6.01
N ASP A 82 -2.37 5.77 7.25
CA ASP A 82 -2.07 4.42 7.75
C ASP A 82 -2.83 3.34 6.97
N PHE A 83 -3.96 3.69 6.39
CA PHE A 83 -4.76 2.83 5.54
C PHE A 83 -4.38 2.94 4.05
N TRP A 84 -4.19 4.16 3.56
CA TRP A 84 -3.92 4.45 2.16
C TRP A 84 -2.54 3.99 1.70
N LEU A 85 -1.50 4.30 2.48
CA LEU A 85 -0.12 3.99 2.10
C LEU A 85 0.12 2.50 1.86
N PRO A 86 -0.32 1.59 2.74
CA PRO A 86 -0.22 0.15 2.48
C PRO A 86 -0.89 -0.28 1.17
N ILE A 87 -2.08 0.25 0.87
CA ILE A 87 -2.81 -0.06 -0.36
C ILE A 87 -2.00 0.39 -1.58
N PHE A 88 -1.53 1.63 -1.58
CA PHE A 88 -0.71 2.18 -2.67
C PHE A 88 0.56 1.35 -2.89
N LEU A 89 1.32 1.08 -1.85
CA LEU A 89 2.54 0.28 -1.92
C LEU A 89 2.25 -1.13 -2.44
N PHE A 90 1.17 -1.73 -1.99
CA PHE A 90 0.80 -3.06 -2.44
C PHE A 90 0.44 -3.09 -3.93
N VAL A 91 -0.39 -2.17 -4.39
CA VAL A 91 -0.79 -2.11 -5.80
C VAL A 91 0.42 -1.85 -6.72
N LYS A 92 1.35 -1.03 -6.27
CA LYS A 92 2.53 -0.62 -7.03
C LYS A 92 3.79 -1.46 -6.75
N GLN A 93 3.70 -2.54 -5.97
CA GLN A 93 4.85 -3.28 -5.45
C GLN A 93 5.82 -3.80 -6.52
N GLN A 94 5.36 -4.01 -7.74
CA GLN A 94 6.21 -4.48 -8.85
C GLN A 94 7.01 -3.35 -9.52
N GLU A 95 6.73 -2.10 -9.20
CA GLU A 95 7.34 -0.94 -9.85
C GLU A 95 8.50 -0.34 -9.04
N PHE A 96 8.74 -0.82 -7.82
CA PHE A 96 9.76 -0.25 -6.92
C PHE A 96 10.45 -1.29 -6.04
N ALA A 97 11.60 -0.88 -5.50
CA ALA A 97 12.26 -1.52 -4.38
C ALA A 97 12.01 -0.71 -3.10
N LEU A 98 11.67 -1.40 -2.01
CA LEU A 98 11.52 -0.82 -0.68
C LEU A 98 12.71 -1.24 0.19
N TYR A 99 13.25 -0.30 0.96
CA TYR A 99 14.37 -0.52 1.86
C TYR A 99 14.00 -0.13 3.29
N ASN A 100 14.43 -0.92 4.24
CA ASN A 100 14.46 -0.59 5.66
C ASN A 100 15.92 -0.35 6.05
N GLY A 101 16.33 0.91 6.17
CA GLY A 101 17.74 1.27 6.20
C GLY A 101 18.42 0.84 4.89
N GLU A 102 19.42 -0.01 4.99
CA GLU A 102 20.12 -0.58 3.83
C GLU A 102 19.56 -1.94 3.39
N THR A 103 18.61 -2.49 4.13
CA THR A 103 18.06 -3.82 3.88
C THR A 103 16.91 -3.77 2.90
N PHE A 104 17.01 -4.54 1.82
CA PHE A 104 15.91 -4.70 0.85
C PHE A 104 14.74 -5.47 1.47
N VAL A 105 13.55 -4.93 1.32
CA VAL A 105 12.29 -5.57 1.75
C VAL A 105 11.71 -6.37 0.59
N LEU A 106 11.69 -7.69 0.73
CA LEU A 106 11.23 -8.59 -0.33
C LEU A 106 9.71 -8.58 -0.48
N ASN A 107 8.98 -8.50 0.61
CA ASN A 107 7.54 -8.72 0.63
C ASN A 107 6.80 -7.56 1.27
N ILE A 108 5.71 -7.18 0.65
CA ILE A 108 4.72 -6.27 1.22
C ILE A 108 3.65 -7.12 1.92
N ASN A 109 3.80 -7.28 3.23
CA ASN A 109 2.97 -8.14 4.07
C ASN A 109 2.50 -7.40 5.33
N LYS A 110 1.77 -8.10 6.18
CA LYS A 110 1.22 -7.54 7.43
C LYS A 110 2.33 -7.04 8.37
N GLU A 111 3.39 -7.79 8.53
CA GLU A 111 4.53 -7.47 9.40
C GLU A 111 5.21 -6.16 8.95
N LEU A 112 5.35 -5.98 7.64
CA LEU A 112 5.84 -4.73 7.07
C LEU A 112 4.93 -3.55 7.44
N PHE A 113 3.61 -3.71 7.34
CA PHE A 113 2.68 -2.63 7.65
C PHE A 113 2.72 -2.22 9.12
N GLU A 114 2.83 -3.18 10.02
CA GLU A 114 3.04 -2.90 11.45
C GLU A 114 4.36 -2.17 11.70
N LEU A 115 5.41 -2.54 10.98
CA LEU A 115 6.71 -1.91 11.09
C LEU A 115 6.71 -0.50 10.51
N LEU A 116 6.05 -0.26 9.38
CA LEU A 116 5.86 1.06 8.79
C LEU A 116 5.17 2.04 9.75
N GLN A 117 4.16 1.59 10.48
CA GLN A 117 3.49 2.44 11.47
C GLN A 117 4.40 2.87 12.62
N LYS A 118 5.35 2.02 13.01
CA LYS A 118 6.25 2.26 14.14
C LYS A 118 7.55 2.97 13.75
N ARG A 119 8.07 2.70 12.56
CA ARG A 119 9.42 3.08 12.13
C ARG A 119 9.48 3.64 10.72
N LEU A 120 8.49 4.43 10.33
CA LEU A 120 8.35 4.97 8.97
C LEU A 120 9.62 5.68 8.46
N ASN A 121 10.32 6.40 9.35
CA ASN A 121 11.53 7.16 8.98
C ASN A 121 12.70 6.28 8.50
N ASP A 122 12.67 4.99 8.82
CA ASP A 122 13.72 4.05 8.40
C ASP A 122 13.51 3.56 6.96
N PHE A 123 12.33 3.80 6.38
CA PHE A 123 11.98 3.27 5.07
C PHE A 123 12.23 4.27 3.95
N SER A 124 12.83 3.75 2.88
CA SER A 124 12.99 4.45 1.62
C SER A 124 12.51 3.61 0.45
N ILE A 125 12.12 4.28 -0.61
CA ILE A 125 11.57 3.68 -1.82
C ILE A 125 12.37 4.15 -3.03
N LYS A 126 12.62 3.25 -3.96
CA LYS A 126 13.25 3.54 -5.24
C LYS A 126 12.52 2.84 -6.36
N ALA A 127 11.88 3.60 -7.24
CA ALA A 127 11.24 3.06 -8.42
C ALA A 127 12.28 2.54 -9.43
N PHE A 128 11.90 1.51 -10.18
CA PHE A 128 12.74 0.98 -11.22
C PHE A 128 12.72 1.89 -12.46
N ASP A 129 13.89 2.24 -12.95
CA ASP A 129 14.06 2.92 -14.23
C ASP A 129 14.31 1.92 -15.34
N VAL A 130 13.55 0.86 -15.33
CA VAL A 130 13.61 -0.20 -16.31
C VAL A 130 12.21 -0.53 -16.80
N SER A 131 12.07 -0.69 -18.10
CA SER A 131 10.82 -1.06 -18.74
C SER A 131 10.95 -2.40 -19.47
N GLY A 132 9.84 -3.03 -19.74
CA GLY A 132 9.81 -4.24 -20.55
C GLY A 132 10.48 -5.46 -19.88
N ILE A 133 11.31 -6.15 -20.64
CA ILE A 133 11.88 -7.48 -20.28
C ILE A 133 12.68 -7.45 -18.96
N LYS A 134 13.40 -6.37 -18.67
CA LYS A 134 14.20 -6.26 -17.43
C LYS A 134 13.33 -6.21 -16.18
N LEU A 135 12.22 -5.46 -16.22
CA LEU A 135 11.27 -5.38 -15.11
C LEU A 135 10.59 -6.73 -14.91
N GLU A 136 10.15 -7.37 -15.97
CA GLU A 136 9.56 -8.71 -15.94
C GLU A 136 10.52 -9.74 -15.33
N LEU A 137 11.79 -9.73 -15.76
CA LEU A 137 12.81 -10.62 -15.22
C LEU A 137 13.05 -10.39 -13.72
N PHE A 138 13.08 -9.13 -13.30
CA PHE A 138 13.23 -8.78 -11.88
C PHE A 138 12.05 -9.29 -11.04
N ASN A 139 10.83 -9.12 -11.53
CA ASN A 139 9.63 -9.60 -10.86
C ASN A 139 9.58 -11.13 -10.77
N LYS A 140 9.98 -11.84 -11.83
CA LYS A 140 10.12 -13.30 -11.81
C LYS A 140 11.18 -13.78 -10.81
N TYR A 141 12.29 -13.06 -10.71
CA TYR A 141 13.32 -13.37 -9.71
C TYR A 141 12.80 -13.15 -8.28
N ARG A 142 12.05 -12.09 -8.04
CA ARG A 142 11.38 -11.84 -6.76
C ARG A 142 10.40 -12.96 -6.40
N GLU A 143 9.58 -13.40 -7.35
CA GLU A 143 8.66 -14.53 -7.15
C GLU A 143 9.41 -15.83 -6.83
N PHE A 144 10.51 -16.09 -7.51
CA PHE A 144 11.37 -17.25 -7.23
C PHE A 144 11.91 -17.22 -5.80
N LEU A 145 12.46 -16.09 -5.35
CA LEU A 145 12.96 -15.93 -3.99
C LEU A 145 11.85 -16.11 -2.94
N ASN A 146 10.65 -15.68 -3.22
CA ASN A 146 9.51 -15.85 -2.33
C ASN A 146 9.07 -17.32 -2.22
N LYS A 147 9.09 -18.06 -3.34
CA LYS A 147 8.81 -19.51 -3.35
C LYS A 147 9.85 -20.29 -2.55
N GLU A 148 11.12 -19.97 -2.69
CA GLU A 148 12.21 -20.59 -1.92
C GLU A 148 12.04 -20.39 -0.41
N ARG A 149 11.43 -19.28 0.02
CA ARG A 149 11.13 -19.01 1.43
C ARG A 149 9.80 -19.61 1.90
N GLY A 150 9.08 -20.35 1.04
CA GLY A 150 7.76 -20.92 1.37
C GLY A 150 6.62 -19.89 1.35
N GLU A 151 6.87 -18.70 0.85
CA GLU A 151 5.88 -17.64 0.71
C GLU A 151 5.27 -17.65 -0.69
N ASN A 152 4.14 -18.32 -0.85
CA ASN A 152 3.39 -18.33 -2.11
C ASN A 152 2.65 -17.00 -2.30
N ILE A 153 3.20 -16.13 -3.16
CA ILE A 153 2.50 -14.90 -3.59
C ILE A 153 1.74 -15.22 -4.88
N THR A 154 0.49 -15.60 -4.74
CA THR A 154 -0.48 -15.61 -5.84
C THR A 154 -1.39 -14.39 -5.73
N SER A 155 -2.05 -14.01 -6.83
CA SER A 155 -3.05 -12.90 -6.84
C SER A 155 -4.18 -13.09 -5.83
N ASN A 156 -4.47 -14.33 -5.40
CA ASN A 156 -5.35 -14.63 -4.28
C ASN A 156 -4.73 -14.25 -2.92
N SER A 157 -3.41 -14.12 -2.81
CA SER A 157 -2.73 -13.73 -1.58
C SER A 157 -2.91 -12.25 -1.25
N LEU A 158 -3.41 -11.43 -2.18
CA LEU A 158 -3.75 -10.05 -1.89
C LEU A 158 -4.85 -9.95 -0.84
N MET A 159 -5.96 -10.64 -1.08
CA MET A 159 -7.06 -10.65 -0.12
C MET A 159 -6.62 -11.30 1.19
N ASP A 160 -5.75 -12.29 1.13
CA ASP A 160 -5.19 -12.93 2.32
C ASP A 160 -4.19 -12.02 3.05
N THR A 161 -3.45 -11.17 2.32
CA THR A 161 -2.56 -10.15 2.90
C THR A 161 -3.35 -8.96 3.47
N ILE A 162 -4.42 -8.55 2.82
CA ILE A 162 -5.27 -7.43 3.23
C ILE A 162 -6.30 -7.84 4.28
N ARG A 163 -6.84 -9.06 4.24
CA ARG A 163 -7.78 -9.57 5.25
C ARG A 163 -7.29 -9.46 6.69
N PRO A 164 -6.05 -9.88 7.04
CA PRO A 164 -5.52 -9.67 8.38
C PRO A 164 -5.41 -8.18 8.73
N PHE A 165 -5.11 -7.32 7.77
CA PHE A 165 -5.08 -5.88 7.97
C PHE A 165 -6.48 -5.34 8.35
N PHE A 166 -7.52 -5.79 7.67
CA PHE A 166 -8.91 -5.50 8.05
C PHE A 166 -9.31 -6.16 9.36
N SER A 167 -8.83 -7.37 9.63
CA SER A 167 -9.05 -8.05 10.92
C SER A 167 -8.32 -7.36 12.06
N PHE A 168 -7.13 -6.82 11.80
CA PHE A 168 -6.40 -5.98 12.76
C PHE A 168 -7.17 -4.70 13.08
N TYR A 169 -7.70 -4.01 12.08
CA TYR A 169 -8.58 -2.85 12.28
C TYR A 169 -9.89 -3.22 13.00
N LYS A 170 -10.47 -4.39 12.73
CA LYS A 170 -11.59 -4.93 13.49
C LYS A 170 -11.20 -5.33 14.92
N GLY A 171 -9.99 -5.85 15.11
CA GLY A 171 -9.45 -6.26 16.41
C GLY A 171 -9.12 -5.09 17.33
N LEU A 172 -8.62 -3.96 16.79
CA LEU A 172 -8.43 -2.71 17.53
C LEU A 172 -9.75 -2.22 18.15
N ASN A 173 -10.88 -2.52 17.52
CA ASN A 173 -12.20 -2.24 18.06
C ASN A 173 -12.55 -3.09 19.28
N LYS A 174 -11.92 -4.24 19.46
CA LYS A 174 -12.18 -5.14 20.60
C LYS A 174 -11.40 -4.68 21.84
N TYR A 175 -10.23 -4.09 21.66
CA TYR A 175 -9.39 -3.55 22.74
C TYR A 175 -9.73 -2.11 23.14
N ALA A 176 -10.45 -1.38 22.29
CA ALA A 176 -10.98 -0.05 22.64
C ALA A 176 -12.33 -0.13 23.42
N LYS A 177 -12.78 -1.32 23.77
CA LYS A 177 -14.00 -1.57 24.55
C LYS A 177 -13.74 -1.95 26.02
N THR A 178 -12.47 -1.94 26.42
CA THR A 178 -12.12 -2.05 27.84
C THR A 178 -11.68 -0.72 28.40
#